data_393b945a933146dd04027b8cdfdcf72c
#
_entry.id   393b945a933146dd04027b8cdfdcf72c
#
_cell.length_a   1.000
_cell.length_b   1.000
_cell.length_c   1.000
_cell.angle_alpha   90.00
_cell.angle_beta   90.00
_cell.angle_gamma   90.00
#
_symmetry.space_group_name_H-M   'P 1'
#
loop_
_entity.id
_entity.type
_entity.pdbx_description
1 polymer ?
#
loop_
_entity_poly.entity_id
_entity_poly.type
_entity_poly.pdbx_seq_one_letter_code
_entity_poly.pdbx_strand_id
1 'polypeptide(L)'
;RLRDAGVGTVRFDYRGCGDSSGDLEAATAHDWLADIAAAAGLARQAFNAAPLTLVGVRLGATLLLKWAARHPEAALAILWEPVVSPGEYLRHELRRKLMKEMLTFGGSRSSRDALMEELERGGEVDFDGYGVTAALYRSLLEIELRPDDRPRLGDTLLIHLSPVERVADSLSGLGRHLESAGNTVTLRALRHQPFWNQIGYTDCTALLDETMAWVGTRIQVPPSPPAT
;
A
#
# COMPACT_ATOMS: atom_id res chain seq x y z
N ARG A 1 11.26 -1.32 -15.84
CA ARG A 1 10.19 -1.25 -16.84
C ARG A 1 9.64 0.16 -17.04
N LEU A 2 9.16 0.89 -15.99
CA LEU A 2 8.68 2.28 -16.15
C LEU A 2 9.77 3.20 -16.70
N ARG A 3 10.99 3.13 -16.15
CA ARG A 3 12.14 3.88 -16.66
C ARG A 3 12.44 3.56 -18.14
N ASP A 4 12.38 2.28 -18.49
CA ASP A 4 12.64 1.83 -19.86
C ASP A 4 11.54 2.32 -20.83
N ALA A 5 10.33 2.57 -20.29
CA ALA A 5 9.24 3.22 -20.98
C ALA A 5 9.30 4.77 -20.93
N GLY A 6 10.41 5.37 -20.48
CA GLY A 6 10.57 6.82 -20.41
C GLY A 6 9.80 7.52 -19.29
N VAL A 7 9.27 6.77 -18.31
CA VAL A 7 8.51 7.32 -17.19
C VAL A 7 9.44 7.63 -16.01
N GLY A 8 9.55 8.90 -15.64
CA GLY A 8 10.26 9.33 -14.43
C GLY A 8 9.60 8.71 -13.19
N THR A 9 10.42 8.16 -12.28
CA THR A 9 9.91 7.41 -11.12
C THR A 9 10.63 7.82 -9.86
N VAL A 10 9.88 8.15 -8.80
CA VAL A 10 10.37 8.31 -7.43
C VAL A 10 9.89 7.11 -6.62
N ARG A 11 10.82 6.43 -5.97
CA ARG A 11 10.55 5.41 -4.95
C ARG A 11 11.20 5.86 -3.66
N PHE A 12 10.52 5.68 -2.56
CA PHE A 12 11.01 6.05 -1.24
C PHE A 12 10.62 5.00 -0.21
N ASP A 13 11.34 4.95 0.88
CA ASP A 13 10.98 4.22 2.09
C ASP A 13 10.39 5.21 3.09
N TYR A 14 9.38 4.78 3.83
CA TYR A 14 8.81 5.59 4.90
C TYR A 14 9.82 5.78 6.03
N ARG A 15 9.72 6.88 6.79
CA ARG A 15 10.56 7.07 7.98
C ARG A 15 10.45 5.87 8.93
N GLY A 16 11.59 5.49 9.50
CA GLY A 16 11.70 4.29 10.32
C GLY A 16 11.65 2.96 9.56
N CYS A 17 11.66 3.00 8.21
CA CYS A 17 11.65 1.81 7.37
C CYS A 17 12.80 1.85 6.35
N GLY A 18 13.33 0.69 5.99
CA GLY A 18 14.34 0.54 4.95
C GLY A 18 15.57 1.43 5.18
N ASP A 19 15.93 2.22 4.16
CA ASP A 19 17.07 3.14 4.18
C ASP A 19 16.70 4.57 4.67
N SER A 20 15.43 4.82 5.01
CA SER A 20 14.99 6.12 5.53
C SER A 20 15.39 6.32 6.98
N SER A 21 15.65 7.58 7.34
CA SER A 21 16.01 7.95 8.72
C SER A 21 14.86 7.79 9.72
N GLY A 22 15.19 7.73 10.99
CA GLY A 22 14.26 7.59 12.12
C GLY A 22 14.09 6.13 12.53
N ASP A 23 13.37 5.93 13.62
CA ASP A 23 13.07 4.62 14.18
C ASP A 23 11.58 4.31 13.98
N LEU A 24 11.26 3.06 13.67
CA LEU A 24 9.89 2.61 13.45
C LEU A 24 9.02 2.83 14.69
N GLU A 25 9.60 2.64 15.86
CA GLU A 25 8.95 2.79 17.17
C GLU A 25 8.50 4.25 17.43
N ALA A 26 9.17 5.22 16.79
CA ALA A 26 8.80 6.64 16.88
C ALA A 26 7.83 7.08 15.77
N ALA A 27 7.63 6.26 14.74
CA ALA A 27 6.81 6.60 13.58
C ALA A 27 5.31 6.37 13.82
N THR A 28 4.50 7.13 13.11
CA THR A 28 3.05 6.97 13.04
C THR A 28 2.59 6.92 11.58
N ALA A 29 1.38 6.43 11.34
CA ALA A 29 0.79 6.47 10.00
C ALA A 29 0.59 7.91 9.49
N HIS A 30 0.44 8.89 10.38
CA HIS A 30 0.37 10.30 9.99
C HIS A 30 1.72 10.83 9.47
N ASP A 31 2.82 10.37 10.05
CA ASP A 31 4.17 10.67 9.56
C ASP A 31 4.36 10.09 8.16
N TRP A 32 3.89 8.89 7.92
CA TRP A 32 3.94 8.23 6.60
C TRP A 32 3.08 8.95 5.55
N LEU A 33 1.94 9.54 5.95
CA LEU A 33 1.15 10.41 5.05
C LEU A 33 1.94 11.69 4.69
N ALA A 34 2.72 12.25 5.63
CA ALA A 34 3.59 13.39 5.35
C ALA A 34 4.75 13.00 4.42
N ASP A 35 5.29 11.79 4.56
CA ASP A 35 6.33 11.26 3.66
C ASP A 35 5.82 11.10 2.22
N ILE A 36 4.56 10.65 2.04
CA ILE A 36 3.91 10.63 0.70
C ILE A 36 3.83 12.05 0.13
N ALA A 37 3.44 13.03 0.93
CA ALA A 37 3.37 14.43 0.48
C ALA A 37 4.73 14.97 0.05
N ALA A 38 5.79 14.67 0.82
CA ALA A 38 7.16 15.06 0.50
C ALA A 38 7.65 14.40 -0.79
N ALA A 39 7.42 13.09 -0.96
CA ALA A 39 7.78 12.35 -2.17
C ALA A 39 7.03 12.87 -3.41
N ALA A 40 5.73 13.19 -3.28
CA ALA A 40 4.95 13.79 -4.33
C ALA A 40 5.48 15.18 -4.73
N GLY A 41 5.86 16.00 -3.75
CA GLY A 41 6.50 17.30 -3.98
C GLY A 41 7.83 17.16 -4.74
N LEU A 42 8.68 16.22 -4.30
CA LEU A 42 9.94 15.92 -4.98
C LEU A 42 9.74 15.46 -6.42
N ALA A 43 8.77 14.57 -6.67
CA ALA A 43 8.46 14.09 -8.01
C ALA A 43 8.05 15.23 -8.94
N ARG A 44 7.19 16.16 -8.47
CA ARG A 44 6.80 17.34 -9.25
C ARG A 44 7.98 18.22 -9.59
N GLN A 45 8.83 18.48 -8.61
CA GLN A 45 10.01 19.31 -8.80
C GLN A 45 11.01 18.66 -9.77
N ALA A 46 11.31 17.37 -9.59
CA ALA A 46 12.30 16.64 -10.38
C ALA A 46 11.89 16.48 -11.86
N PHE A 47 10.59 16.31 -12.12
CA PHE A 47 10.10 16.00 -13.47
C PHE A 47 9.30 17.15 -14.09
N ASN A 48 9.17 18.29 -13.42
CA ASN A 48 8.29 19.38 -13.82
C ASN A 48 6.90 18.88 -14.24
N ALA A 49 6.38 17.91 -13.50
CA ALA A 49 5.25 17.09 -13.87
C ALA A 49 4.04 17.37 -12.96
N ALA A 50 2.94 17.62 -13.60
CA ALA A 50 1.60 17.41 -13.09
C ALA A 50 0.76 16.91 -14.27
N PRO A 51 -0.02 15.87 -14.14
CA PRO A 51 -0.39 15.16 -12.92
C PRO A 51 0.54 13.97 -12.59
N LEU A 52 0.45 13.46 -11.36
CA LEU A 52 1.22 12.31 -10.89
C LEU A 52 0.51 10.99 -11.17
N THR A 53 1.30 9.94 -11.44
CA THR A 53 0.85 8.54 -11.33
C THR A 53 1.29 8.00 -9.98
N LEU A 54 0.35 7.53 -9.18
CA LEU A 54 0.60 7.02 -7.85
C LEU A 54 0.57 5.48 -7.85
N VAL A 55 1.55 4.86 -7.21
CA VAL A 55 1.60 3.39 -7.07
C VAL A 55 1.65 3.03 -5.60
N GLY A 56 0.66 2.29 -5.14
CA GLY A 56 0.55 1.80 -3.77
C GLY A 56 0.43 0.29 -3.71
N VAL A 57 1.14 -0.32 -2.75
CA VAL A 57 1.14 -1.77 -2.53
C VAL A 57 0.71 -2.05 -1.10
N ARG A 58 -0.27 -2.95 -0.92
CA ARG A 58 -0.75 -3.37 0.40
C ARG A 58 -1.15 -2.17 1.28
N LEU A 59 -0.57 -2.03 2.46
CA LEU A 59 -0.79 -0.90 3.38
C LEU A 59 -0.40 0.44 2.74
N GLY A 60 0.64 0.47 1.89
CA GLY A 60 1.01 1.65 1.13
C GLY A 60 -0.09 2.14 0.18
N ALA A 61 -0.91 1.23 -0.37
CA ALA A 61 -2.09 1.62 -1.15
C ALA A 61 -3.16 2.27 -0.27
N THR A 62 -3.36 1.79 0.94
CA THR A 62 -4.31 2.38 1.92
C THR A 62 -3.88 3.79 2.35
N LEU A 63 -2.59 3.96 2.66
CA LEU A 63 -2.00 5.28 2.96
C LEU A 63 -2.19 6.25 1.79
N LEU A 64 -1.93 5.78 0.56
CA LEU A 64 -2.10 6.56 -0.64
C LEU A 64 -3.57 6.99 -0.84
N LEU A 65 -4.53 6.10 -0.64
CA LEU A 65 -5.96 6.41 -0.71
C LEU A 65 -6.35 7.46 0.35
N LYS A 66 -5.87 7.32 1.58
CA LYS A 66 -6.13 8.28 2.66
C LYS A 66 -5.52 9.65 2.36
N TRP A 67 -4.30 9.67 1.81
CA TRP A 67 -3.64 10.89 1.38
C TRP A 67 -4.41 11.57 0.23
N ALA A 68 -4.80 10.81 -0.80
CA ALA A 68 -5.50 11.32 -1.98
C ALA A 68 -6.91 11.89 -1.68
N ALA A 69 -7.53 11.48 -0.57
CA ALA A 69 -8.79 12.07 -0.14
C ALA A 69 -8.66 13.57 0.20
N ARG A 70 -7.43 14.03 0.49
CA ARG A 70 -7.13 15.44 0.80
C ARG A 70 -6.27 16.13 -0.26
N HIS A 71 -5.74 15.38 -1.24
CA HIS A 71 -4.80 15.86 -2.25
C HIS A 71 -5.24 15.38 -3.65
N PRO A 72 -6.23 16.05 -4.28
CA PRO A 72 -6.84 15.61 -5.55
C PRO A 72 -5.96 15.92 -6.76
N GLU A 73 -4.72 15.46 -6.77
CA GLU A 73 -3.70 15.87 -7.73
C GLU A 73 -3.19 14.70 -8.61
N ALA A 74 -3.71 13.48 -8.39
CA ALA A 74 -3.36 12.34 -9.20
C ALA A 74 -4.20 12.26 -10.47
N ALA A 75 -3.60 11.82 -11.57
CA ALA A 75 -4.32 11.48 -12.79
C ALA A 75 -4.52 9.97 -12.92
N LEU A 76 -3.58 9.20 -12.39
CA LEU A 76 -3.59 7.73 -12.43
C LEU A 76 -3.22 7.18 -11.06
N ALA A 77 -3.85 6.07 -10.68
CA ALA A 77 -3.45 5.30 -9.51
C ALA A 77 -3.37 3.80 -9.83
N ILE A 78 -2.38 3.15 -9.26
CA ILE A 78 -2.16 1.71 -9.35
C ILE A 78 -2.12 1.17 -7.92
N LEU A 79 -3.10 0.35 -7.58
CA LEU A 79 -3.30 -0.18 -6.25
C LEU A 79 -3.16 -1.71 -6.28
N TRP A 80 -2.03 -2.22 -5.79
CA TRP A 80 -1.80 -3.65 -5.70
C TRP A 80 -2.22 -4.17 -4.33
N GLU A 81 -3.26 -4.99 -4.31
CA GLU A 81 -3.75 -5.68 -3.11
C GLU A 81 -3.93 -4.73 -1.90
N PRO A 82 -4.67 -3.61 -2.02
CA PRO A 82 -4.82 -2.67 -0.91
C PRO A 82 -5.40 -3.34 0.34
N VAL A 83 -4.92 -2.92 1.50
CA VAL A 83 -5.46 -3.30 2.81
C VAL A 83 -6.71 -2.47 3.06
N VAL A 84 -7.88 -3.05 2.87
CA VAL A 84 -9.16 -2.31 3.00
C VAL A 84 -9.45 -1.93 4.45
N SER A 85 -9.18 -2.83 5.40
CA SER A 85 -9.32 -2.57 6.83
C SER A 85 -7.99 -2.78 7.55
N PRO A 86 -7.29 -1.70 7.93
CA PRO A 86 -6.06 -1.78 8.70
C PRO A 86 -6.23 -2.51 10.03
N GLY A 87 -7.36 -2.36 10.69
CA GLY A 87 -7.64 -3.04 11.95
C GLY A 87 -7.76 -4.56 11.78
N GLU A 88 -8.41 -5.04 10.73
CA GLU A 88 -8.47 -6.48 10.43
C GLU A 88 -7.12 -7.02 9.99
N TYR A 89 -6.38 -6.25 9.20
CA TYR A 89 -5.02 -6.60 8.80
C TYR A 89 -4.11 -6.80 10.01
N LEU A 90 -4.09 -5.88 10.95
CA LEU A 90 -3.28 -5.99 12.17
C LEU A 90 -3.70 -7.19 13.03
N ARG A 91 -5.00 -7.45 13.19
CA ARG A 91 -5.49 -8.65 13.87
C ARG A 91 -5.05 -9.95 13.17
N HIS A 92 -5.01 -9.94 11.85
CA HIS A 92 -4.54 -11.07 11.07
C HIS A 92 -3.03 -11.30 11.25
N GLU A 93 -2.23 -10.24 11.25
CA GLU A 93 -0.79 -10.32 11.48
C GLU A 93 -0.49 -10.83 12.91
N LEU A 94 -1.23 -10.41 13.92
CA LEU A 94 -1.12 -10.97 15.28
C LEU A 94 -1.39 -12.47 15.31
N ARG A 95 -2.44 -12.94 14.63
CA ARG A 95 -2.72 -14.38 14.54
C ARG A 95 -1.58 -15.14 13.87
N ARG A 96 -1.03 -14.58 12.79
CA ARG A 96 0.10 -15.16 12.04
C ARG A 96 1.33 -15.28 12.94
N LYS A 97 1.65 -14.23 13.71
CA LYS A 97 2.74 -14.22 14.69
C LYS A 97 2.56 -15.35 15.70
N LEU A 98 1.38 -15.45 16.35
CA LEU A 98 1.09 -16.46 17.35
C LEU A 98 1.18 -17.89 16.78
N MET A 99 0.69 -18.11 15.56
CA MET A 99 0.81 -19.40 14.87
C MET A 99 2.28 -19.76 14.61
N LYS A 100 3.09 -18.79 14.17
CA LYS A 100 4.52 -18.98 13.96
C LYS A 100 5.25 -19.35 15.27
N GLU A 101 4.92 -18.67 16.38
CA GLU A 101 5.45 -19.00 17.71
C GLU A 101 5.10 -20.44 18.13
N MET A 102 3.84 -20.84 17.94
CA MET A 102 3.38 -22.20 18.25
C MET A 102 4.15 -23.25 17.44
N LEU A 103 4.35 -23.03 16.16
CA LEU A 103 5.07 -23.96 15.29
C LEU A 103 6.57 -24.01 15.60
N THR A 104 7.16 -22.90 16.03
CA THR A 104 8.61 -22.81 16.28
C THR A 104 9.00 -23.31 17.67
N PHE A 105 8.18 -23.00 18.68
CA PHE A 105 8.51 -23.23 20.09
C PHE A 105 7.60 -24.26 20.80
N GLY A 106 6.64 -24.83 20.06
CA GLY A 106 5.69 -25.80 20.63
C GLY A 106 4.62 -25.17 21.55
N GLY A 107 4.56 -23.85 21.62
CA GLY A 107 3.57 -23.10 22.40
C GLY A 107 3.69 -21.60 22.17
N SER A 108 2.60 -20.87 22.33
CA SER A 108 2.63 -19.41 22.30
C SER A 108 2.91 -18.86 23.70
N ARG A 109 3.79 -17.87 23.80
CA ARG A 109 4.12 -17.17 25.06
C ARG A 109 3.06 -16.14 25.46
N SER A 110 2.20 -15.77 24.53
CA SER A 110 1.17 -14.74 24.70
C SER A 110 -0.14 -15.18 24.05
N SER A 111 -1.25 -14.61 24.48
CA SER A 111 -2.51 -14.71 23.76
C SER A 111 -2.73 -13.46 22.88
N ARG A 112 -3.62 -13.57 21.88
CA ARG A 112 -3.99 -12.41 21.08
C ARG A 112 -4.50 -11.26 21.96
N ASP A 113 -5.32 -11.59 22.93
CA ASP A 113 -5.96 -10.59 23.78
C ASP A 113 -4.93 -9.89 24.69
N ALA A 114 -3.93 -10.63 25.19
CA ALA A 114 -2.81 -10.05 25.94
C ALA A 114 -1.96 -9.11 25.09
N LEU A 115 -1.69 -9.45 23.81
CA LEU A 115 -0.94 -8.55 22.91
C LEU A 115 -1.75 -7.30 22.53
N MET A 116 -3.06 -7.44 22.36
CA MET A 116 -3.94 -6.30 22.12
C MET A 116 -4.00 -5.38 23.34
N GLU A 117 -4.12 -5.96 24.55
CA GLU A 117 -4.13 -5.21 25.80
C GLU A 117 -2.79 -4.47 26.03
N GLU A 118 -1.67 -5.06 25.63
CA GLU A 118 -0.36 -4.41 25.67
C GLU A 118 -0.34 -3.15 24.79
N LEU A 119 -0.83 -3.25 23.54
CA LEU A 119 -0.94 -2.10 22.66
C LEU A 119 -1.91 -1.03 23.19
N GLU A 120 -3.03 -1.44 23.78
CA GLU A 120 -4.02 -0.50 24.35
C GLU A 120 -3.47 0.26 25.55
N ARG A 121 -2.65 -0.39 26.40
CA ARG A 121 -1.98 0.22 27.56
C ARG A 121 -0.83 1.16 27.19
N GLY A 122 -0.43 1.23 25.94
CA GLY A 122 0.66 2.09 25.49
C GLY A 122 1.99 1.35 25.33
N GLY A 123 1.98 0.02 25.36
CA GLY A 123 3.16 -0.82 25.15
C GLY A 123 3.49 -1.01 23.67
N GLU A 124 4.38 -1.96 23.44
CA GLU A 124 4.89 -2.34 22.12
C GLU A 124 4.76 -3.85 21.92
N VAL A 125 4.41 -4.24 20.69
CA VAL A 125 4.36 -5.64 20.27
C VAL A 125 5.30 -5.85 19.09
N ASP A 126 6.21 -6.80 19.23
CA ASP A 126 7.08 -7.23 18.15
C ASP A 126 6.30 -8.03 17.08
N PHE A 127 6.38 -7.60 15.84
CA PHE A 127 5.83 -8.27 14.66
C PHE A 127 7.00 -8.75 13.77
N ASP A 128 7.51 -9.94 14.06
CA ASP A 128 8.60 -10.53 13.28
C ASP A 128 9.87 -9.64 13.19
N GLY A 129 10.24 -8.99 14.28
CA GLY A 129 11.40 -8.09 14.36
C GLY A 129 11.07 -6.61 14.16
N TYR A 130 9.81 -6.26 13.99
CA TYR A 130 9.34 -4.90 13.89
C TYR A 130 8.51 -4.52 15.12
N GLY A 131 8.98 -3.55 15.89
CA GLY A 131 8.27 -3.02 17.06
C GLY A 131 7.07 -2.17 16.62
N VAL A 132 5.87 -2.66 16.87
CA VAL A 132 4.64 -1.88 16.67
C VAL A 132 4.23 -1.29 18.00
N THR A 133 4.40 0.02 18.14
CA THR A 133 4.00 0.76 19.33
C THR A 133 2.50 1.03 19.34
N ALA A 134 1.96 1.35 20.51
CA ALA A 134 0.58 1.80 20.65
C ALA A 134 0.25 3.03 19.79
N ALA A 135 1.21 3.95 19.62
CA ALA A 135 1.05 5.14 18.79
C ALA A 135 0.90 4.77 17.31
N LEU A 136 1.80 3.91 16.80
CA LEU A 136 1.72 3.40 15.44
C LEU A 136 0.43 2.60 15.23
N TYR A 137 0.09 1.69 16.14
CA TYR A 137 -1.14 0.90 16.09
C TYR A 137 -2.39 1.79 15.97
N ARG A 138 -2.55 2.77 16.87
CA ARG A 138 -3.72 3.67 16.87
C ARG A 138 -3.80 4.50 15.58
N SER A 139 -2.67 5.05 15.14
CA SER A 139 -2.63 5.84 13.91
C SER A 139 -2.94 5.01 12.66
N LEU A 140 -2.58 3.70 12.64
CA LEU A 140 -2.97 2.79 11.57
C LEU A 140 -4.48 2.54 11.52
N LEU A 141 -5.18 2.53 12.65
CA LEU A 141 -6.64 2.44 12.65
C LEU A 141 -7.30 3.70 12.07
N GLU A 142 -6.66 4.87 12.22
CA GLU A 142 -7.20 6.15 11.74
C GLU A 142 -7.07 6.34 10.22
N ILE A 143 -6.19 5.57 9.55
CA ILE A 143 -6.09 5.64 8.08
C ILE A 143 -7.13 4.79 7.35
N GLU A 144 -7.96 4.03 8.05
CA GLU A 144 -9.10 3.34 7.43
C GLU A 144 -9.98 4.34 6.66
N LEU A 145 -10.35 3.98 5.43
CA LEU A 145 -11.21 4.84 4.63
C LEU A 145 -12.61 4.88 5.21
N ARG A 146 -13.10 6.07 5.46
CA ARG A 146 -14.46 6.32 5.92
C ARG A 146 -15.41 6.44 4.73
N PRO A 147 -16.73 6.24 4.92
CA PRO A 147 -17.70 6.39 3.84
C PRO A 147 -17.75 7.79 3.20
N ASP A 148 -17.32 8.82 3.91
CA ASP A 148 -17.23 10.22 3.47
C ASP A 148 -15.87 10.60 2.87
N ASP A 149 -14.84 9.80 3.01
CA ASP A 149 -13.57 10.00 2.31
C ASP A 149 -13.80 9.90 0.80
N ARG A 150 -13.29 10.86 0.04
CA ARG A 150 -13.43 10.94 -1.43
C ARG A 150 -12.06 11.02 -2.08
N PRO A 151 -11.30 9.90 -2.14
CA PRO A 151 -10.03 9.89 -2.84
C PRO A 151 -10.23 10.22 -4.31
N ARG A 152 -9.51 11.22 -4.83
CA ARG A 152 -9.55 11.60 -6.23
C ARG A 152 -8.24 11.18 -6.90
N LEU A 153 -8.33 10.13 -7.68
CA LEU A 153 -7.18 9.42 -8.25
C LEU A 153 -7.24 9.36 -9.79
N GLY A 154 -8.33 9.87 -10.38
CA GLY A 154 -8.57 9.72 -11.82
C GLY A 154 -8.78 8.25 -12.22
N ASP A 155 -8.11 7.81 -13.29
CA ASP A 155 -8.15 6.40 -13.69
C ASP A 155 -7.36 5.56 -12.69
N THR A 156 -7.99 4.52 -12.18
CA THR A 156 -7.46 3.69 -11.10
C THR A 156 -7.43 2.21 -11.50
N LEU A 157 -6.25 1.61 -11.46
CA LEU A 157 -6.08 0.16 -11.57
C LEU A 157 -6.01 -0.45 -10.18
N LEU A 158 -6.92 -1.36 -9.86
CA LEU A 158 -6.94 -2.13 -8.63
C LEU A 158 -6.70 -3.60 -8.97
N ILE A 159 -5.61 -4.17 -8.46
CA ILE A 159 -5.22 -5.56 -8.71
C ILE A 159 -5.34 -6.38 -7.43
N HIS A 160 -6.02 -7.52 -7.53
CA HIS A 160 -6.11 -8.57 -6.54
C HIS A 160 -5.36 -9.82 -7.02
N LEU A 161 -4.49 -10.38 -6.17
CA LEU A 161 -3.85 -11.67 -6.42
C LEU A 161 -4.71 -12.78 -5.81
N SER A 162 -5.21 -13.68 -6.63
CA SER A 162 -6.10 -14.74 -6.19
C SER A 162 -5.79 -16.05 -6.91
N PRO A 163 -5.60 -17.15 -6.18
CA PRO A 163 -5.35 -18.46 -6.81
C PRO A 163 -6.52 -18.95 -7.66
N VAL A 164 -7.72 -18.42 -7.43
CA VAL A 164 -8.96 -18.77 -8.14
C VAL A 164 -9.44 -17.67 -9.09
N GLU A 165 -8.63 -16.64 -9.32
CA GLU A 165 -8.92 -15.51 -10.23
C GLU A 165 -10.27 -14.83 -9.95
N ARG A 166 -10.64 -14.78 -8.69
CA ARG A 166 -11.85 -14.12 -8.20
C ARG A 166 -11.50 -12.92 -7.34
N VAL A 167 -12.15 -11.78 -7.60
CA VAL A 167 -12.00 -10.59 -6.77
C VAL A 167 -12.67 -10.80 -5.41
N ALA A 168 -11.99 -10.43 -4.34
CA ALA A 168 -12.54 -10.42 -2.99
C ALA A 168 -13.65 -9.36 -2.86
N ASP A 169 -14.69 -9.68 -2.07
CA ASP A 169 -15.84 -8.78 -1.87
C ASP A 169 -15.44 -7.43 -1.26
N SER A 170 -14.43 -7.40 -0.38
CA SER A 170 -13.86 -6.18 0.20
C SER A 170 -13.25 -5.27 -0.88
N LEU A 171 -12.50 -5.84 -1.82
CA LEU A 171 -11.90 -5.08 -2.93
C LEU A 171 -12.94 -4.63 -3.95
N SER A 172 -13.98 -5.43 -4.19
CA SER A 172 -15.14 -5.01 -4.99
C SER A 172 -15.88 -3.85 -4.31
N GLY A 173 -16.00 -3.87 -2.98
CA GLY A 173 -16.55 -2.78 -2.19
C GLY A 173 -15.72 -1.50 -2.30
N LEU A 174 -14.39 -1.64 -2.19
CA LEU A 174 -13.46 -0.52 -2.38
C LEU A 174 -13.59 0.07 -3.79
N GLY A 175 -13.65 -0.78 -4.82
CA GLY A 175 -13.84 -0.31 -6.20
C GLY A 175 -15.09 0.56 -6.36
N ARG A 176 -16.24 0.08 -5.86
CA ARG A 176 -17.48 0.87 -5.88
C ARG A 176 -17.39 2.18 -5.09
N HIS A 177 -16.69 2.17 -3.95
CA HIS A 177 -16.45 3.40 -3.18
C HIS A 177 -15.65 4.42 -3.98
N LEU A 178 -14.58 3.99 -4.65
CA LEU A 178 -13.75 4.85 -5.51
C LEU A 178 -14.55 5.38 -6.71
N GLU A 179 -15.38 4.56 -7.36
CA GLU A 179 -16.28 4.99 -8.43
C GLU A 179 -17.27 6.05 -7.95
N SER A 180 -17.84 5.87 -6.74
CA SER A 180 -18.73 6.87 -6.13
C SER A 180 -18.04 8.20 -5.81
N ALA A 181 -16.72 8.19 -5.67
CA ALA A 181 -15.89 9.38 -5.50
C ALA A 181 -15.50 10.05 -6.85
N GLY A 182 -15.94 9.48 -7.98
CA GLY A 182 -15.73 10.04 -9.33
C GLY A 182 -14.49 9.50 -10.04
N ASN A 183 -13.92 8.38 -9.60
CA ASN A 183 -12.80 7.74 -10.28
C ASN A 183 -13.29 6.72 -11.32
N THR A 184 -12.47 6.46 -12.35
CA THR A 184 -12.70 5.37 -13.29
C THR A 184 -11.91 4.15 -12.82
N VAL A 185 -12.58 3.10 -12.34
CA VAL A 185 -11.90 1.96 -11.74
C VAL A 185 -11.82 0.77 -12.71
N THR A 186 -10.59 0.29 -12.93
CA THR A 186 -10.32 -0.99 -13.56
C THR A 186 -9.94 -1.99 -12.48
N LEU A 187 -10.83 -2.93 -12.17
CA LEU A 187 -10.61 -3.97 -11.18
C LEU A 187 -10.21 -5.27 -11.87
N ARG A 188 -9.08 -5.86 -11.45
CA ARG A 188 -8.51 -7.10 -11.99
C ARG A 188 -8.23 -8.11 -10.89
N ALA A 189 -8.58 -9.37 -11.12
CA ALA A 189 -8.05 -10.50 -10.38
C ALA A 189 -6.99 -11.18 -11.24
N LEU A 190 -5.79 -11.37 -10.71
CA LEU A 190 -4.74 -12.12 -11.37
C LEU A 190 -4.57 -13.46 -10.69
N ARG A 191 -4.49 -14.53 -11.49
CA ARG A 191 -4.25 -15.89 -10.99
C ARG A 191 -2.83 -16.02 -10.46
N HIS A 192 -2.66 -15.75 -9.17
CA HIS A 192 -1.40 -15.83 -8.48
C HIS A 192 -1.61 -16.09 -7.00
N GLN A 193 -0.68 -16.81 -6.36
CA GLN A 193 -0.67 -16.88 -4.90
C GLN A 193 -0.20 -15.53 -4.34
N PRO A 194 -0.86 -14.99 -3.30
CA PRO A 194 -0.33 -13.83 -2.59
C PRO A 194 1.08 -14.12 -2.06
N PHE A 195 2.04 -13.25 -2.36
CA PHE A 195 3.46 -13.46 -2.03
C PHE A 195 4.02 -12.44 -1.03
N TRP A 196 3.19 -11.56 -0.54
CA TRP A 196 3.60 -10.41 0.29
C TRP A 196 4.35 -10.79 1.57
N ASN A 197 4.12 -11.99 2.08
CA ASN A 197 4.74 -12.52 3.29
C ASN A 197 5.67 -13.72 3.00
N GLN A 198 6.05 -13.93 1.75
CA GLN A 198 6.96 -15.01 1.37
C GLN A 198 8.40 -14.52 1.35
N ILE A 199 9.32 -15.35 1.84
CA ILE A 199 10.75 -15.10 1.76
C ILE A 199 11.30 -15.82 0.53
N GLY A 200 12.06 -15.09 -0.29
CA GLY A 200 12.70 -15.62 -1.48
C GLY A 200 12.18 -15.00 -2.77
N TYR A 201 12.62 -15.56 -3.89
CA TYR A 201 12.22 -15.10 -5.21
C TYR A 201 10.78 -15.49 -5.52
N THR A 202 10.01 -14.55 -5.99
CA THR A 202 8.66 -14.77 -6.53
C THR A 202 8.58 -14.18 -7.93
N ASP A 203 8.05 -14.95 -8.88
CA ASP A 203 7.79 -14.44 -10.21
C ASP A 203 6.54 -13.54 -10.19
N CYS A 204 6.74 -12.26 -10.33
CA CYS A 204 5.68 -11.24 -10.41
C CYS A 204 5.48 -10.72 -11.84
N THR A 205 5.97 -11.45 -12.85
CA THR A 205 5.92 -11.01 -14.26
C THR A 205 4.49 -10.68 -14.71
N ALA A 206 3.51 -11.54 -14.42
CA ALA A 206 2.12 -11.30 -14.79
C ALA A 206 1.53 -10.02 -14.18
N LEU A 207 1.86 -9.73 -12.90
CA LEU A 207 1.43 -8.50 -12.22
C LEU A 207 2.05 -7.26 -12.88
N LEU A 208 3.32 -7.34 -13.22
CA LEU A 208 4.04 -6.25 -13.88
C LEU A 208 3.54 -6.04 -15.31
N ASP A 209 3.28 -7.11 -16.07
CA ASP A 209 2.80 -7.03 -17.45
C ASP A 209 1.39 -6.44 -17.52
N GLU A 210 0.46 -6.87 -16.65
CA GLU A 210 -0.88 -6.27 -16.56
C GLU A 210 -0.79 -4.77 -16.22
N THR A 211 0.06 -4.44 -15.25
CA THR A 211 0.28 -3.04 -14.87
C THR A 211 0.83 -2.21 -16.04
N MET A 212 1.85 -2.69 -16.73
CA MET A 212 2.44 -1.98 -17.85
C MET A 212 1.51 -1.85 -19.05
N ALA A 213 0.72 -2.90 -19.35
CA ALA A 213 -0.30 -2.86 -20.39
C ALA A 213 -1.36 -1.80 -20.08
N TRP A 214 -1.83 -1.74 -18.83
CA TRP A 214 -2.83 -0.75 -18.41
C TRP A 214 -2.27 0.68 -18.45
N VAL A 215 -1.04 0.90 -17.99
CA VAL A 215 -0.35 2.19 -18.01
C VAL A 215 -0.13 2.65 -19.45
N GLY A 216 0.32 1.77 -20.34
CA GLY A 216 0.63 2.09 -21.73
C GLY A 216 -0.57 2.60 -22.55
N THR A 217 -1.79 2.28 -22.12
CA THR A 217 -3.01 2.81 -22.76
C THR A 217 -3.41 4.21 -22.25
N ARG A 218 -2.73 4.74 -21.22
CA ARG A 218 -3.12 5.97 -20.51
C ARG A 218 -2.03 7.04 -20.46
N ILE A 219 -0.78 6.62 -20.46
CA ILE A 219 0.36 7.54 -20.48
C ILE A 219 0.88 7.64 -21.91
N GLN A 220 0.77 8.82 -22.50
CA GLN A 220 1.51 9.14 -23.74
C GLN A 220 2.96 9.43 -23.33
N VAL A 221 3.85 8.49 -23.57
CA VAL A 221 5.29 8.73 -23.41
C VAL A 221 5.73 9.60 -24.60
N PRO A 222 6.25 10.81 -24.38
CA PRO A 222 6.81 11.60 -25.47
C PRO A 222 7.96 10.82 -26.11
N PRO A 223 8.14 10.91 -27.44
CA PRO A 223 9.25 10.24 -28.08
C PRO A 223 10.57 10.71 -27.47
N SER A 224 11.46 9.75 -27.19
CA SER A 224 12.80 10.06 -26.67
C SER A 224 13.46 11.11 -27.55
N PRO A 225 14.11 12.14 -26.99
CA PRO A 225 14.87 13.09 -27.81
C PRO A 225 15.92 12.31 -28.60
N PRO A 226 16.21 12.69 -29.84
CA PRO A 226 17.24 12.03 -30.66
C PRO A 226 18.55 12.04 -29.89
N ALA A 227 19.23 10.90 -29.89
CA ALA A 227 20.57 10.77 -29.31
C ALA A 227 21.49 11.78 -29.99
N THR A 228 21.97 12.73 -29.22
CA THR A 228 23.01 13.70 -29.65
C THR A 228 24.40 13.07 -29.51
#